data_c344feb7a1c7a91c4bec7b01aaf61730
#
_entry.id   c344feb7a1c7a91c4bec7b01aaf61730
#
_cell.length_a   1.000
_cell.length_b   1.000
_cell.length_c   1.000
_cell.angle_alpha   90.00
_cell.angle_beta   90.00
_cell.angle_gamma   90.00
#
_symmetry.space_group_name_H-M   'P 1'
#
loop_
_entity.id
_entity.type
_entity.pdbx_description
1 polymer ?
#
loop_
_entity_poly.entity_id
_entity_poly.type
_entity_poly.pdbx_seq_one_letter_code
_entity_poly.pdbx_strand_id
1 'polypeptide(L)'
;MPAPNTPIEVRAYPEPILEPGGVLLKTLVSEVCGTDVHLWHGRLTGVPYPLIPGHISVGEVLATNGPVTDINGDLVVPGETVTFLDVHGTCYNCWQCLVAKQSTRCPHRRVYGITYGADDGLLGGWSEQIYLKPGVKIVKLIGSVTPELWISGGCGLPTALHAVELAQITLGDRVVVQGAGPVGLCVCALAAASGAAWVGVIDSVPHRLEAAKTMGADTAILLDADTVSAVRRATGGRGADVVIEASGSPQAVPMGCRLARDGGRYIIVGQYSDNGPAEINPHLDINRKHLTVQGCWGVDFSHLWRSMETLSRFEGRFAWTSLISARYGLEQAGDALAAVEARTVVKALIVP
;
A
#
# COMPACT_ATOMS: atom_id res chain seq x y z
N MET A 1 -14.85 12.78 5.78
CA MET A 1 -14.76 13.29 4.38
C MET A 1 -16.17 13.41 3.81
N PRO A 2 -16.75 14.62 3.78
CA PRO A 2 -18.16 14.82 3.41
C PRO A 2 -18.44 14.60 1.91
N ALA A 3 -17.54 15.11 1.06
CA ALA A 3 -17.62 15.03 -0.39
C ALA A 3 -16.23 15.26 -1.01
N PRO A 4 -16.02 15.01 -2.30
CA PRO A 4 -14.78 15.36 -2.97
C PRO A 4 -14.46 16.85 -2.90
N ASN A 5 -13.17 17.16 -2.70
CA ASN A 5 -12.64 18.54 -2.63
C ASN A 5 -13.29 19.43 -1.57
N THR A 6 -13.82 18.82 -0.50
CA THR A 6 -14.35 19.55 0.65
C THR A 6 -13.44 19.39 1.87
N PRO A 7 -13.44 20.33 2.82
CA PRO A 7 -12.71 20.16 4.08
C PRO A 7 -13.09 18.87 4.80
N ILE A 8 -12.10 18.26 5.46
CA ILE A 8 -12.36 17.15 6.36
C ILE A 8 -13.07 17.67 7.61
N GLU A 9 -14.10 16.96 8.05
CA GLU A 9 -14.89 17.31 9.23
C GLU A 9 -14.84 16.19 10.24
N VAL A 10 -14.65 16.51 11.52
CA VAL A 10 -14.85 15.57 12.61
C VAL A 10 -16.31 15.59 13.03
N ARG A 11 -16.93 14.44 13.12
CA ARG A 11 -18.35 14.27 13.46
C ARG A 11 -18.51 13.19 14.53
N ALA A 12 -19.45 13.40 15.44
CA ALA A 12 -19.86 12.36 16.38
C ALA A 12 -20.84 11.40 15.69
N TYR A 13 -20.62 10.12 15.91
CA TYR A 13 -21.50 9.04 15.48
C TYR A 13 -21.95 8.22 16.68
N PRO A 14 -23.12 7.58 16.64
CA PRO A 14 -23.55 6.68 17.72
C PRO A 14 -22.59 5.49 17.80
N GLU A 15 -22.43 4.98 19.02
CA GLU A 15 -21.69 3.73 19.24
C GLU A 15 -22.32 2.59 18.42
N PRO A 16 -21.53 1.80 17.69
CA PRO A 16 -22.08 0.76 16.82
C PRO A 16 -22.67 -0.38 17.62
N ILE A 17 -23.86 -0.86 17.19
CA ILE A 17 -24.44 -2.09 17.69
C ILE A 17 -23.71 -3.25 17.01
N LEU A 18 -22.99 -4.06 17.80
CA LEU A 18 -22.23 -5.17 17.26
C LEU A 18 -23.17 -6.30 16.79
N GLU A 19 -23.07 -6.67 15.54
CA GLU A 19 -23.69 -7.89 14.99
C GLU A 19 -22.99 -9.14 15.57
N PRO A 20 -23.65 -10.31 15.68
CA PRO A 20 -22.97 -11.55 16.07
C PRO A 20 -21.74 -11.84 15.18
N GLY A 21 -20.56 -11.99 15.80
CA GLY A 21 -19.27 -12.11 15.11
C GLY A 21 -18.60 -10.76 14.80
N GLY A 22 -19.17 -9.64 15.19
CA GLY A 22 -18.56 -8.31 15.06
C GLY A 22 -17.59 -7.99 16.20
N VAL A 23 -16.64 -7.10 15.94
CA VAL A 23 -15.62 -6.64 16.88
C VAL A 23 -15.58 -5.13 16.90
N LEU A 24 -15.48 -4.53 18.07
CA LEU A 24 -15.21 -3.09 18.24
C LEU A 24 -13.76 -2.91 18.64
N LEU A 25 -13.07 -2.03 17.92
CA LEU A 25 -11.70 -1.63 18.22
C LEU A 25 -11.65 -0.20 18.70
N LYS A 26 -10.78 0.09 19.67
CA LYS A 26 -10.23 1.41 19.90
C LYS A 26 -9.12 1.62 18.86
N THR A 27 -9.20 2.65 18.05
CA THR A 27 -8.15 2.98 17.09
C THR A 27 -6.89 3.43 17.83
N LEU A 28 -5.78 2.75 17.62
CA LEU A 28 -4.47 3.17 18.12
C LEU A 28 -3.76 4.06 17.12
N VAL A 29 -3.85 3.71 15.85
CA VAL A 29 -3.22 4.44 14.74
C VAL A 29 -3.84 4.06 13.42
N SER A 30 -3.96 5.03 12.51
CA SER A 30 -4.39 4.84 11.13
C SER A 30 -3.45 5.56 10.17
N GLU A 31 -3.19 4.95 9.00
CA GLU A 31 -2.35 5.56 7.95
C GLU A 31 -3.13 6.60 7.16
N VAL A 32 -2.41 7.65 6.70
CA VAL A 32 -2.84 8.56 5.64
C VAL A 32 -1.98 8.30 4.42
N CYS A 33 -2.57 7.90 3.32
CA CYS A 33 -1.83 7.49 2.12
C CYS A 33 -2.34 8.14 0.82
N GLY A 34 -1.72 7.80 -0.30
CA GLY A 34 -2.12 8.29 -1.62
C GLY A 34 -3.57 7.95 -2.00
N THR A 35 -4.11 6.83 -1.50
CA THR A 35 -5.51 6.46 -1.71
C THR A 35 -6.46 7.49 -1.12
N ASP A 36 -6.16 8.04 0.06
CA ASP A 36 -6.99 9.05 0.72
C ASP A 36 -6.96 10.38 -0.05
N VAL A 37 -5.82 10.71 -0.69
CA VAL A 37 -5.71 11.84 -1.62
C VAL A 37 -6.58 11.61 -2.87
N HIS A 38 -6.57 10.39 -3.44
CA HIS A 38 -7.44 10.05 -4.56
C HIS A 38 -8.93 10.08 -4.19
N LEU A 39 -9.30 9.65 -2.98
CA LEU A 39 -10.64 9.79 -2.42
C LEU A 39 -11.02 11.25 -2.34
N TRP A 40 -10.18 12.08 -1.72
CA TRP A 40 -10.47 13.50 -1.56
C TRP A 40 -10.69 14.22 -2.90
N HIS A 41 -9.96 13.84 -3.94
CA HIS A 41 -10.16 14.39 -5.29
C HIS A 41 -11.33 13.73 -6.07
N GLY A 42 -12.01 12.73 -5.52
CA GLY A 42 -13.08 12.02 -6.22
C GLY A 42 -12.60 11.18 -7.42
N ARG A 43 -11.33 10.76 -7.43
CA ARG A 43 -10.74 9.99 -8.53
C ARG A 43 -11.06 8.50 -8.50
N LEU A 44 -11.68 8.02 -7.43
CA LEU A 44 -12.12 6.64 -7.30
C LEU A 44 -13.62 6.54 -7.57
N THR A 45 -13.99 5.62 -8.46
CA THR A 45 -15.40 5.42 -8.83
C THR A 45 -16.15 4.61 -7.77
N GLY A 46 -17.45 4.92 -7.58
CA GLY A 46 -18.33 4.15 -6.68
C GLY A 46 -18.07 4.40 -5.19
N VAL A 47 -17.44 5.51 -4.83
CA VAL A 47 -17.23 5.91 -3.44
C VAL A 47 -18.50 6.54 -2.87
N PRO A 48 -19.05 6.05 -1.75
CA PRO A 48 -20.29 6.56 -1.14
C PRO A 48 -19.93 7.71 -0.16
N TYR A 49 -19.97 8.94 -0.63
CA TYR A 49 -19.84 10.10 0.28
C TYR A 49 -21.16 10.40 1.01
N PRO A 50 -21.10 10.85 2.30
CA PRO A 50 -19.92 10.99 3.15
C PRO A 50 -19.32 9.65 3.57
N LEU A 51 -17.99 9.61 3.84
CA LEU A 51 -17.31 8.41 4.34
C LEU A 51 -16.31 8.76 5.45
N ILE A 52 -15.95 7.75 6.24
CA ILE A 52 -14.84 7.82 7.20
C ILE A 52 -13.62 7.18 6.54
N PRO A 53 -12.54 7.94 6.21
CA PRO A 53 -11.34 7.38 5.58
C PRO A 53 -10.51 6.52 6.53
N GLY A 54 -9.35 6.05 6.05
CA GLY A 54 -8.40 5.25 6.84
C GLY A 54 -8.67 3.75 6.68
N HIS A 55 -8.11 3.18 5.60
CA HIS A 55 -8.29 1.77 5.26
C HIS A 55 -7.22 0.85 5.91
N ILE A 56 -6.12 1.40 6.41
CA ILE A 56 -5.10 0.65 7.14
C ILE A 56 -4.97 1.20 8.56
N SER A 57 -5.24 0.34 9.54
CA SER A 57 -5.30 0.73 10.94
C SER A 57 -4.84 -0.39 11.87
N VAL A 58 -4.44 -0.01 13.07
CA VAL A 58 -4.22 -0.90 14.22
C VAL A 58 -5.14 -0.44 15.34
N GLY A 59 -5.75 -1.38 16.02
CA GLY A 59 -6.62 -1.09 17.15
C GLY A 59 -6.47 -2.09 18.29
N GLU A 60 -6.89 -1.67 19.47
CA GLU A 60 -7.08 -2.53 20.62
C GLU A 60 -8.53 -3.00 20.66
N VAL A 61 -8.74 -4.28 20.88
CA VAL A 61 -10.07 -4.87 20.96
C VAL A 61 -10.78 -4.35 22.22
N LEU A 62 -11.90 -3.66 22.05
CA LEU A 62 -12.77 -3.22 23.16
C LEU A 62 -13.82 -4.26 23.50
N ALA A 63 -14.47 -4.83 22.47
CA ALA A 63 -15.56 -5.78 22.64
C ALA A 63 -15.71 -6.69 21.44
N THR A 64 -16.26 -7.89 21.66
CA THR A 64 -16.71 -8.83 20.64
C THR A 64 -18.14 -9.26 20.90
N ASN A 65 -18.94 -9.49 19.86
CA ASN A 65 -20.26 -10.09 20.02
C ASN A 65 -20.21 -11.59 19.66
N GLY A 66 -19.98 -12.41 20.66
CA GLY A 66 -19.75 -13.85 20.54
C GLY A 66 -18.28 -14.20 20.27
N PRO A 67 -17.98 -15.48 20.06
CA PRO A 67 -16.62 -15.93 19.80
C PRO A 67 -16.19 -15.49 18.40
N VAL A 68 -15.08 -14.74 18.33
CA VAL A 68 -14.40 -14.34 17.08
C VAL A 68 -12.99 -14.90 17.13
N THR A 69 -12.51 -15.43 16.03
CA THR A 69 -11.14 -15.92 15.90
C THR A 69 -10.36 -15.11 14.88
N ASP A 70 -9.05 -15.03 15.10
CA ASP A 70 -8.12 -14.57 14.08
C ASP A 70 -7.94 -15.63 12.98
N ILE A 71 -7.02 -15.38 12.06
CA ILE A 71 -6.77 -16.30 10.93
C ILE A 71 -6.15 -17.65 11.37
N ASN A 72 -5.50 -17.70 12.54
CA ASN A 72 -4.91 -18.92 13.09
C ASN A 72 -5.94 -19.77 13.86
N GLY A 73 -7.15 -19.24 14.08
CA GLY A 73 -8.18 -19.87 14.88
C GLY A 73 -8.10 -19.50 16.37
N ASP A 74 -7.21 -18.58 16.76
CA ASP A 74 -7.07 -18.11 18.12
C ASP A 74 -8.16 -17.07 18.47
N LEU A 75 -8.80 -17.25 19.63
CA LEU A 75 -9.84 -16.31 20.08
C LEU A 75 -9.30 -14.88 20.16
N VAL A 76 -10.05 -13.95 19.61
CA VAL A 76 -9.85 -12.50 19.74
C VAL A 76 -10.57 -12.03 20.99
N VAL A 77 -9.84 -11.45 21.94
CA VAL A 77 -10.38 -11.03 23.23
C VAL A 77 -10.08 -9.55 23.54
N PRO A 78 -10.90 -8.88 24.36
CA PRO A 78 -10.65 -7.50 24.77
C PRO A 78 -9.24 -7.29 25.34
N GLY A 79 -8.62 -6.15 25.00
CA GLY A 79 -7.25 -5.78 25.37
C GLY A 79 -6.17 -6.25 24.37
N GLU A 80 -6.50 -7.11 23.42
CA GLU A 80 -5.54 -7.51 22.39
C GLU A 80 -5.37 -6.45 21.32
N THR A 81 -4.14 -6.29 20.82
CA THR A 81 -3.83 -5.42 19.69
C THR A 81 -3.89 -6.18 18.38
N VAL A 82 -4.70 -5.69 17.46
CA VAL A 82 -4.95 -6.35 16.19
C VAL A 82 -4.88 -5.37 15.01
N THR A 83 -4.58 -5.92 13.85
CA THR A 83 -4.88 -5.30 12.55
C THR A 83 -5.85 -6.19 11.78
N PHE A 84 -6.30 -5.74 10.62
CA PHE A 84 -7.27 -6.48 9.84
C PHE A 84 -7.07 -6.22 8.33
N LEU A 85 -7.55 -7.13 7.50
CA LEU A 85 -7.62 -6.87 6.08
C LEU A 85 -8.74 -5.85 5.82
N ASP A 86 -8.39 -4.72 5.25
CA ASP A 86 -9.32 -3.67 4.86
C ASP A 86 -10.37 -4.16 3.84
N VAL A 87 -10.02 -5.17 3.05
CA VAL A 87 -10.91 -5.78 2.07
C VAL A 87 -11.86 -6.78 2.75
N HIS A 88 -13.13 -6.38 2.82
CA HIS A 88 -14.23 -7.18 3.32
C HIS A 88 -15.13 -7.66 2.17
N GLY A 89 -15.89 -8.73 2.39
CA GLY A 89 -16.90 -9.21 1.44
C GLY A 89 -16.35 -9.92 0.20
N THR A 90 -15.04 -10.22 0.11
CA THR A 90 -14.55 -11.16 -0.90
C THR A 90 -15.29 -12.47 -0.77
N CYS A 91 -16.07 -12.84 -1.78
CA CYS A 91 -17.08 -13.90 -1.63
C CYS A 91 -16.51 -15.31 -1.69
N TYR A 92 -15.30 -15.50 -2.25
CA TYR A 92 -14.68 -16.82 -2.51
C TYR A 92 -15.61 -17.81 -3.22
N ASN A 93 -16.66 -17.31 -3.92
CA ASN A 93 -17.70 -18.11 -4.58
C ASN A 93 -18.12 -17.53 -5.94
N CYS A 94 -17.29 -16.73 -6.59
CA CYS A 94 -17.52 -16.22 -7.95
C CYS A 94 -16.45 -16.73 -8.90
N TRP A 95 -16.63 -16.49 -10.19
CA TRP A 95 -15.71 -16.93 -11.24
C TRP A 95 -14.28 -16.41 -10.99
N GLN A 96 -14.14 -15.12 -10.62
CA GLN A 96 -12.83 -14.53 -10.31
C GLN A 96 -12.13 -15.22 -9.15
N CYS A 97 -12.89 -15.59 -8.11
CA CYS A 97 -12.32 -16.26 -6.94
C CYS A 97 -12.00 -17.74 -7.22
N LEU A 98 -12.91 -18.47 -7.86
CA LEU A 98 -12.82 -19.94 -7.96
C LEU A 98 -12.09 -20.40 -9.22
N VAL A 99 -12.26 -19.72 -10.35
CA VAL A 99 -11.72 -20.13 -11.65
C VAL A 99 -10.46 -19.33 -12.00
N ALA A 100 -10.56 -18.00 -12.04
CA ALA A 100 -9.40 -17.14 -12.33
C ALA A 100 -8.35 -17.12 -11.20
N LYS A 101 -8.71 -17.54 -9.97
CA LYS A 101 -7.85 -17.49 -8.77
C LYS A 101 -7.34 -16.08 -8.46
N GLN A 102 -8.16 -15.07 -8.75
CA GLN A 102 -7.88 -13.66 -8.56
C GLN A 102 -8.90 -13.04 -7.60
N SER A 103 -8.78 -13.33 -6.31
CA SER A 103 -9.64 -12.79 -5.24
C SER A 103 -9.62 -11.26 -5.20
N THR A 104 -8.50 -10.64 -5.59
CA THR A 104 -8.36 -9.19 -5.73
C THR A 104 -9.31 -8.58 -6.76
N ARG A 105 -9.90 -9.37 -7.66
CA ARG A 105 -10.85 -8.97 -8.69
C ARG A 105 -12.30 -9.37 -8.38
N CYS A 106 -12.58 -9.85 -7.16
CA CYS A 106 -13.93 -10.23 -6.74
C CYS A 106 -14.88 -9.02 -6.85
N PRO A 107 -16.03 -9.12 -7.56
CA PRO A 107 -16.95 -8.00 -7.72
C PRO A 107 -17.72 -7.65 -6.43
N HIS A 108 -17.67 -8.52 -5.41
CA HIS A 108 -18.36 -8.31 -4.13
C HIS A 108 -17.46 -7.64 -3.08
N ARG A 109 -16.22 -7.30 -3.43
CA ARG A 109 -15.30 -6.63 -2.51
C ARG A 109 -15.88 -5.31 -2.02
N ARG A 110 -15.80 -5.13 -0.70
CA ARG A 110 -16.01 -3.86 -0.03
C ARG A 110 -14.71 -3.51 0.70
N VAL A 111 -14.41 -2.25 0.86
CA VAL A 111 -13.13 -1.82 1.46
C VAL A 111 -13.41 -0.79 2.54
N TYR A 112 -12.92 -1.07 3.74
CA TYR A 112 -12.94 -0.13 4.86
C TYR A 112 -12.30 1.19 4.45
N GLY A 113 -12.88 2.29 4.91
CA GLY A 113 -12.35 3.62 4.60
C GLY A 113 -12.47 4.07 3.14
N ILE A 114 -13.07 3.25 2.25
CA ILE A 114 -13.17 3.56 0.80
C ILE A 114 -14.58 3.35 0.27
N THR A 115 -15.16 2.14 0.42
CA THR A 115 -16.43 1.77 -0.23
C THR A 115 -17.60 1.60 0.73
N TYR A 116 -17.41 1.94 1.98
CA TYR A 116 -18.46 2.08 2.98
C TYR A 116 -18.73 3.57 3.23
N GLY A 117 -20.01 3.96 3.22
CA GLY A 117 -20.41 5.30 3.62
C GLY A 117 -20.40 5.49 5.13
N ALA A 118 -20.44 6.73 5.59
CA ALA A 118 -20.48 7.04 7.01
C ALA A 118 -21.79 6.54 7.68
N ASP A 119 -22.87 6.37 6.90
CA ASP A 119 -24.14 5.81 7.40
C ASP A 119 -24.07 4.27 7.57
N ASP A 120 -23.08 3.60 7.00
CA ASP A 120 -22.84 2.17 7.22
C ASP A 120 -22.21 1.88 8.60
N GLY A 121 -21.76 2.92 9.33
CA GLY A 121 -21.14 2.84 10.65
C GLY A 121 -19.68 3.30 10.69
N LEU A 122 -18.98 3.01 11.78
CA LEU A 122 -17.57 3.36 11.98
C LEU A 122 -16.65 2.39 11.21
N LEU A 123 -16.62 2.50 9.89
CA LEU A 123 -15.93 1.59 8.98
C LEU A 123 -14.71 2.22 8.30
N GLY A 124 -14.00 3.07 9.03
CA GLY A 124 -12.74 3.69 8.63
C GLY A 124 -11.91 4.11 9.83
N GLY A 125 -10.60 4.09 9.69
CA GLY A 125 -9.66 4.27 10.79
C GLY A 125 -9.40 5.72 11.21
N TRP A 126 -9.90 6.72 10.45
CA TRP A 126 -9.85 8.11 10.93
C TRP A 126 -11.02 8.38 11.88
N SER A 127 -11.05 7.59 12.94
CA SER A 127 -12.04 7.61 13.99
C SER A 127 -11.46 7.04 15.29
N GLU A 128 -12.02 7.42 16.43
CA GLU A 128 -11.60 6.89 17.75
C GLU A 128 -11.87 5.39 17.89
N GLN A 129 -12.86 4.88 17.15
CA GLN A 129 -13.26 3.48 17.17
C GLN A 129 -13.51 2.96 15.76
N ILE A 130 -13.23 1.68 15.55
CA ILE A 130 -13.51 0.97 14.29
C ILE A 130 -14.40 -0.23 14.59
N TYR A 131 -15.50 -0.34 13.87
CA TYR A 131 -16.36 -1.52 13.90
C TYR A 131 -15.92 -2.51 12.84
N LEU A 132 -15.42 -3.66 13.23
CA LEU A 132 -15.18 -4.77 12.30
C LEU A 132 -16.44 -5.62 12.16
N LYS A 133 -17.00 -5.62 10.97
CA LYS A 133 -18.16 -6.43 10.60
C LYS A 133 -17.85 -7.93 10.68
N PRO A 134 -18.87 -8.79 10.88
CA PRO A 134 -18.69 -10.23 10.87
C PRO A 134 -17.97 -10.72 9.61
N GLY A 135 -16.95 -11.57 9.76
CA GLY A 135 -16.18 -12.13 8.65
C GLY A 135 -14.97 -11.31 8.18
N VAL A 136 -14.71 -10.14 8.76
CA VAL A 136 -13.44 -9.42 8.58
C VAL A 136 -12.28 -10.31 9.02
N LYS A 137 -11.22 -10.32 8.22
CA LYS A 137 -10.03 -11.12 8.51
C LYS A 137 -9.10 -10.36 9.45
N ILE A 138 -9.05 -10.83 10.68
CA ILE A 138 -8.28 -10.21 11.77
C ILE A 138 -6.93 -10.90 11.89
N VAL A 139 -5.90 -10.13 12.18
CA VAL A 139 -4.53 -10.59 12.43
C VAL A 139 -4.06 -9.97 13.75
N LYS A 140 -3.67 -10.81 14.71
CA LYS A 140 -2.93 -10.36 15.89
C LYS A 140 -1.52 -9.98 15.48
N LEU A 141 -0.93 -8.98 16.13
CA LEU A 141 0.46 -8.63 15.87
C LEU A 141 1.38 -9.77 16.36
N ILE A 142 2.30 -10.22 15.53
CA ILE A 142 3.16 -11.39 15.80
C ILE A 142 4.56 -10.96 16.24
N GLY A 143 5.17 -11.75 17.11
CA GLY A 143 6.56 -11.57 17.52
C GLY A 143 6.84 -10.19 18.10
N SER A 144 7.83 -9.49 17.54
CA SER A 144 8.24 -8.13 17.92
C SER A 144 7.45 -7.03 17.19
N VAL A 145 6.50 -7.37 16.33
CA VAL A 145 5.79 -6.36 15.53
C VAL A 145 4.90 -5.51 16.42
N THR A 146 5.29 -4.27 16.62
CA THR A 146 4.50 -3.24 17.32
C THR A 146 3.50 -2.58 16.38
N PRO A 147 2.47 -1.87 16.90
CA PRO A 147 1.58 -1.05 16.07
C PRO A 147 2.34 -0.09 15.14
N GLU A 148 3.39 0.52 15.66
CA GLU A 148 4.23 1.46 14.91
C GLU A 148 5.01 0.76 13.80
N LEU A 149 5.60 -0.39 14.07
CA LEU A 149 6.31 -1.18 13.06
C LEU A 149 5.33 -1.66 11.97
N TRP A 150 4.15 -2.16 12.34
CA TRP A 150 3.14 -2.57 11.37
C TRP A 150 2.71 -1.42 10.47
N ILE A 151 2.32 -0.28 11.05
CA ILE A 151 1.81 0.85 10.27
C ILE A 151 2.90 1.52 9.43
N SER A 152 4.18 1.33 9.76
CA SER A 152 5.28 1.82 8.94
C SER A 152 5.32 1.12 7.57
N GLY A 153 5.01 -0.16 7.50
CA GLY A 153 4.73 -0.88 6.24
C GLY A 153 3.40 -0.46 5.62
N GLY A 154 2.36 -0.38 6.45
CA GLY A 154 1.01 0.07 6.10
C GLY A 154 0.46 -0.59 4.84
N CYS A 155 -0.23 0.17 3.98
CA CYS A 155 -0.74 -0.32 2.69
C CYS A 155 0.39 -0.56 1.67
N GLY A 156 1.53 0.10 1.84
CA GLY A 156 2.67 0.02 0.92
C GLY A 156 3.30 -1.37 0.88
N LEU A 157 3.45 -2.03 2.02
CA LEU A 157 4.16 -3.30 2.10
C LEU A 157 3.40 -4.47 1.44
N PRO A 158 2.10 -4.72 1.71
CA PRO A 158 1.37 -5.77 0.99
C PRO A 158 1.28 -5.49 -0.52
N THR A 159 1.16 -4.23 -0.92
CA THR A 159 1.18 -3.82 -2.33
C THR A 159 2.55 -4.10 -2.97
N ALA A 160 3.64 -3.79 -2.29
CA ALA A 160 4.99 -4.07 -2.74
C ALA A 160 5.28 -5.58 -2.81
N LEU A 161 4.78 -6.38 -1.85
CA LEU A 161 4.86 -7.85 -1.90
C LEU A 161 4.20 -8.40 -3.16
N HIS A 162 2.99 -7.97 -3.48
CA HIS A 162 2.30 -8.38 -4.71
C HIS A 162 3.11 -8.01 -5.95
N ALA A 163 3.65 -6.78 -6.02
CA ALA A 163 4.46 -6.35 -7.15
C ALA A 163 5.77 -7.16 -7.29
N VAL A 164 6.46 -7.42 -6.19
CA VAL A 164 7.72 -8.21 -6.17
C VAL A 164 7.47 -9.67 -6.52
N GLU A 165 6.35 -10.25 -6.09
CA GLU A 165 5.93 -11.61 -6.46
C GLU A 165 5.69 -11.71 -7.98
N LEU A 166 4.93 -10.78 -8.56
CA LEU A 166 4.72 -10.72 -10.01
C LEU A 166 6.03 -10.43 -10.78
N ALA A 167 6.92 -9.66 -10.20
CA ALA A 167 8.23 -9.35 -10.77
C ALA A 167 9.17 -10.57 -10.81
N GLN A 168 8.92 -11.59 -9.98
CA GLN A 168 9.75 -12.80 -9.90
C GLN A 168 11.24 -12.47 -9.76
N ILE A 169 11.57 -11.57 -8.85
CA ILE A 169 12.96 -11.15 -8.61
C ILE A 169 13.78 -12.37 -8.19
N THR A 170 14.91 -12.58 -8.86
CA THR A 170 15.83 -13.69 -8.61
C THR A 170 17.18 -13.17 -8.13
N LEU A 171 17.96 -14.07 -7.52
CA LEU A 171 19.33 -13.77 -7.09
C LEU A 171 20.14 -13.26 -8.29
N GLY A 172 20.74 -12.08 -8.12
CA GLY A 172 21.57 -11.45 -9.13
C GLY A 172 20.86 -10.44 -10.05
N ASP A 173 19.53 -10.34 -10.00
CA ASP A 173 18.78 -9.34 -10.77
C ASP A 173 19.19 -7.92 -10.37
N ARG A 174 19.20 -7.03 -11.33
CA ARG A 174 19.31 -5.57 -11.15
C ARG A 174 17.92 -4.97 -11.26
N VAL A 175 17.46 -4.37 -10.17
CA VAL A 175 16.10 -3.87 -10.04
C VAL A 175 16.10 -2.35 -10.07
N VAL A 176 15.17 -1.76 -10.81
CA VAL A 176 14.90 -0.31 -10.77
C VAL A 176 13.50 -0.07 -10.26
N VAL A 177 13.37 0.82 -9.31
CA VAL A 177 12.10 1.27 -8.73
C VAL A 177 11.85 2.71 -9.17
N GLN A 178 10.72 2.96 -9.83
CA GLN A 178 10.27 4.30 -10.19
C GLN A 178 9.30 4.81 -9.14
N GLY A 179 9.71 5.83 -8.40
CA GLY A 179 8.99 6.40 -7.26
C GLY A 179 9.50 5.88 -5.91
N ALA A 180 9.89 6.80 -5.03
CA ALA A 180 10.29 6.55 -3.64
C ALA A 180 9.18 6.95 -2.64
N GLY A 181 7.92 6.75 -3.03
CA GLY A 181 6.78 6.80 -2.11
C GLY A 181 6.72 5.55 -1.23
N PRO A 182 5.73 5.43 -0.31
CA PRO A 182 5.61 4.30 0.60
C PRO A 182 5.69 2.93 -0.07
N VAL A 183 5.03 2.75 -1.21
CA VAL A 183 5.09 1.49 -1.99
C VAL A 183 6.50 1.26 -2.53
N GLY A 184 7.10 2.27 -3.19
CA GLY A 184 8.43 2.12 -3.79
C GLY A 184 9.53 1.85 -2.76
N LEU A 185 9.46 2.46 -1.58
CA LEU A 185 10.38 2.20 -0.48
C LEU A 185 10.26 0.76 0.04
N CYS A 186 9.03 0.25 0.18
CA CYS A 186 8.82 -1.16 0.49
C CYS A 186 9.33 -2.09 -0.62
N VAL A 187 9.16 -1.72 -1.90
CA VAL A 187 9.74 -2.48 -3.03
C VAL A 187 11.26 -2.53 -2.94
N CYS A 188 11.95 -1.43 -2.60
CA CYS A 188 13.41 -1.43 -2.41
C CYS A 188 13.82 -2.45 -1.35
N ALA A 189 13.17 -2.45 -0.18
CA ALA A 189 13.47 -3.38 0.90
C ALA A 189 13.23 -4.84 0.48
N LEU A 190 12.10 -5.12 -0.17
CA LEU A 190 11.75 -6.47 -0.62
C LEU A 190 12.67 -6.95 -1.75
N ALA A 191 13.04 -6.10 -2.70
CA ALA A 191 13.98 -6.44 -3.77
C ALA A 191 15.37 -6.81 -3.19
N ALA A 192 15.88 -6.01 -2.26
CA ALA A 192 17.12 -6.30 -1.56
C ALA A 192 17.03 -7.59 -0.70
N ALA A 193 15.87 -7.84 -0.08
CA ALA A 193 15.63 -9.08 0.67
C ALA A 193 15.50 -10.31 -0.23
N SER A 194 15.02 -10.15 -1.47
CA SER A 194 14.89 -11.22 -2.48
C SER A 194 16.20 -11.58 -3.18
N GLY A 195 17.30 -10.88 -2.89
CA GLY A 195 18.63 -11.17 -3.43
C GLY A 195 18.96 -10.44 -4.72
N ALA A 196 18.30 -9.31 -5.01
CA ALA A 196 18.75 -8.42 -6.08
C ALA A 196 20.23 -8.04 -5.88
N ALA A 197 21.00 -8.09 -6.95
CA ALA A 197 22.42 -7.70 -6.93
C ALA A 197 22.59 -6.18 -6.89
N TRP A 198 21.59 -5.44 -7.28
CA TRP A 198 21.55 -3.98 -7.24
C TRP A 198 20.12 -3.48 -7.27
N VAL A 199 19.82 -2.49 -6.43
CA VAL A 199 18.52 -1.81 -6.38
C VAL A 199 18.75 -0.32 -6.61
N GLY A 200 18.29 0.19 -7.75
CA GLY A 200 18.23 1.61 -8.05
C GLY A 200 16.83 2.17 -7.85
N VAL A 201 16.71 3.32 -7.22
CA VAL A 201 15.43 4.02 -7.03
C VAL A 201 15.47 5.40 -7.69
N ILE A 202 14.39 5.78 -8.34
CA ILE A 202 14.24 7.06 -9.04
C ILE A 202 13.10 7.85 -8.41
N ASP A 203 13.33 9.09 -8.02
CA ASP A 203 12.27 10.01 -7.56
C ASP A 203 12.67 11.46 -7.86
N SER A 204 11.68 12.35 -7.87
CA SER A 204 11.90 13.81 -8.00
C SER A 204 12.07 14.51 -6.64
N VAL A 205 11.87 13.81 -5.52
CA VAL A 205 11.84 14.37 -4.17
C VAL A 205 13.07 13.92 -3.38
N PRO A 206 14.05 14.82 -3.10
CA PRO A 206 15.33 14.44 -2.51
C PRO A 206 15.23 13.72 -1.16
N HIS A 207 14.38 14.17 -0.23
CA HIS A 207 14.27 13.51 1.09
C HIS A 207 13.73 12.07 1.00
N ARG A 208 12.92 11.73 -0.01
CA ARG A 208 12.46 10.37 -0.27
C ARG A 208 13.59 9.49 -0.79
N LEU A 209 14.49 10.04 -1.58
CA LEU A 209 15.68 9.34 -2.05
C LEU A 209 16.64 9.00 -0.89
N GLU A 210 16.75 9.88 0.11
CA GLU A 210 17.52 9.56 1.33
C GLU A 210 16.86 8.44 2.14
N ALA A 211 15.54 8.45 2.30
CA ALA A 211 14.80 7.36 2.92
C ALA A 211 15.01 6.02 2.19
N ALA A 212 15.11 6.03 0.86
CA ALA A 212 15.29 4.82 0.08
C ALA A 212 16.63 4.11 0.37
N LYS A 213 17.69 4.84 0.68
CA LYS A 213 18.99 4.26 1.06
C LYS A 213 18.87 3.41 2.32
N THR A 214 18.09 3.85 3.29
CA THR A 214 17.85 3.09 4.53
C THR A 214 16.87 1.92 4.35
N MET A 215 16.18 1.91 3.21
CA MET A 215 15.25 0.87 2.79
C MET A 215 15.83 -0.08 1.74
N GLY A 216 17.16 -0.16 1.63
CA GLY A 216 17.84 -1.16 0.82
C GLY A 216 18.10 -0.76 -0.63
N ALA A 217 17.93 0.50 -1.01
CA ALA A 217 18.37 0.98 -2.31
C ALA A 217 19.90 1.22 -2.30
N ASP A 218 20.62 0.63 -3.27
CA ASP A 218 22.05 0.84 -3.47
C ASP A 218 22.35 2.19 -4.10
N THR A 219 21.44 2.67 -4.95
CA THR A 219 21.60 3.93 -5.67
C THR A 219 20.29 4.70 -5.72
N ALA A 220 20.33 5.93 -5.22
CA ALA A 220 19.23 6.89 -5.32
C ALA A 220 19.51 7.85 -6.48
N ILE A 221 18.59 7.95 -7.43
CA ILE A 221 18.71 8.70 -8.68
C ILE A 221 17.66 9.80 -8.70
N LEU A 222 18.10 11.05 -8.72
CA LEU A 222 17.18 12.17 -8.92
C LEU A 222 16.66 12.15 -10.37
N LEU A 223 15.33 12.27 -10.49
CA LEU A 223 14.68 12.25 -11.79
C LEU A 223 15.07 13.48 -12.62
N ASP A 224 15.76 13.26 -13.72
CA ASP A 224 16.20 14.26 -14.68
C ASP A 224 16.35 13.70 -16.11
N ALA A 225 16.92 14.48 -17.02
CA ALA A 225 17.16 14.09 -18.41
C ALA A 225 18.21 12.97 -18.54
N ASP A 226 19.13 12.81 -17.58
CA ASP A 226 20.19 11.79 -17.61
C ASP A 226 19.80 10.47 -16.91
N THR A 227 18.61 10.39 -16.32
CA THR A 227 18.14 9.24 -15.53
C THR A 227 18.32 7.90 -16.25
N VAL A 228 17.92 7.80 -17.52
CA VAL A 228 18.05 6.55 -18.30
C VAL A 228 19.51 6.18 -18.50
N SER A 229 20.37 7.16 -18.77
CA SER A 229 21.81 6.96 -18.93
C SER A 229 22.47 6.56 -17.62
N ALA A 230 22.05 7.13 -16.49
CA ALA A 230 22.53 6.77 -15.15
C ALA A 230 22.21 5.29 -14.83
N VAL A 231 20.98 4.84 -15.08
CA VAL A 231 20.61 3.43 -14.90
C VAL A 231 21.41 2.53 -15.84
N ARG A 232 21.60 2.90 -17.10
CA ARG A 232 22.42 2.12 -18.02
C ARG A 232 23.86 1.99 -17.55
N ARG A 233 24.49 3.08 -17.09
CA ARG A 233 25.85 3.02 -16.50
C ARG A 233 25.91 2.03 -15.33
N ALA A 234 24.94 2.09 -14.41
CA ALA A 234 24.87 1.20 -13.24
C ALA A 234 24.60 -0.27 -13.62
N THR A 235 24.01 -0.52 -14.78
CA THR A 235 23.64 -1.86 -15.26
C THR A 235 24.57 -2.39 -16.38
N GLY A 236 25.75 -1.81 -16.55
CA GLY A 236 26.72 -2.23 -17.57
C GLY A 236 26.22 -2.03 -19.00
N GLY A 237 25.45 -0.98 -19.25
CA GLY A 237 24.90 -0.59 -20.56
C GLY A 237 23.60 -1.30 -20.96
N ARG A 238 23.22 -2.39 -20.30
CA ARG A 238 22.10 -3.25 -20.69
C ARG A 238 20.72 -2.72 -20.31
N GLY A 239 20.60 -2.05 -19.18
CA GLY A 239 19.35 -1.74 -18.49
C GLY A 239 19.04 -2.73 -17.35
N ALA A 240 17.95 -2.53 -16.65
CA ALA A 240 17.54 -3.32 -15.50
C ALA A 240 16.86 -4.64 -15.90
N ASP A 241 17.10 -5.71 -15.13
CA ASP A 241 16.41 -7.00 -15.30
C ASP A 241 14.92 -6.86 -14.96
N VAL A 242 14.64 -6.06 -13.92
CA VAL A 242 13.30 -5.76 -13.46
C VAL A 242 13.14 -4.27 -13.26
N VAL A 243 12.02 -3.71 -13.74
CA VAL A 243 11.57 -2.35 -13.42
C VAL A 243 10.22 -2.45 -12.72
N ILE A 244 10.05 -1.70 -11.62
CA ILE A 244 8.76 -1.62 -10.90
C ILE A 244 8.33 -0.15 -10.84
N GLU A 245 7.21 0.17 -11.47
CA GLU A 245 6.60 1.49 -11.46
C GLU A 245 5.72 1.63 -10.22
N ALA A 246 6.09 2.52 -9.31
CA ALA A 246 5.39 2.80 -8.05
C ALA A 246 5.15 4.31 -7.84
N SER A 247 5.25 5.11 -8.91
CA SER A 247 5.09 6.57 -8.84
C SER A 247 3.67 7.05 -9.13
N GLY A 248 2.90 6.28 -9.90
CA GLY A 248 1.58 6.65 -10.40
C GLY A 248 1.60 7.74 -11.48
N SER A 249 2.78 8.09 -12.00
CA SER A 249 2.91 9.05 -13.10
C SER A 249 2.78 8.36 -14.46
N PRO A 250 1.85 8.78 -15.34
CA PRO A 250 1.77 8.22 -16.70
C PRO A 250 3.09 8.31 -17.47
N GLN A 251 3.89 9.38 -17.24
CA GLN A 251 5.18 9.59 -17.89
C GLN A 251 6.25 8.58 -17.44
N ALA A 252 6.08 7.95 -16.28
CA ALA A 252 6.96 6.89 -15.82
C ALA A 252 6.84 5.62 -16.67
N VAL A 253 5.67 5.37 -17.28
CA VAL A 253 5.41 4.15 -18.05
C VAL A 253 6.33 4.02 -19.26
N PRO A 254 6.39 4.98 -20.21
CA PRO A 254 7.34 4.88 -21.35
C PRO A 254 8.80 4.93 -20.87
N MET A 255 9.11 5.63 -19.78
CA MET A 255 10.45 5.62 -19.21
C MET A 255 10.81 4.22 -18.69
N GLY A 256 9.92 3.54 -17.98
CA GLY A 256 10.13 2.19 -17.46
C GLY A 256 10.46 1.20 -18.56
N CYS A 257 9.77 1.27 -19.70
CA CYS A 257 10.11 0.47 -20.88
C CYS A 257 11.56 0.72 -21.36
N ARG A 258 12.06 1.96 -21.31
CA ARG A 258 13.44 2.30 -21.71
C ARG A 258 14.50 1.89 -20.67
N LEU A 259 14.12 1.87 -19.37
CA LEU A 259 15.00 1.47 -18.27
C LEU A 259 15.24 -0.04 -18.24
N ALA A 260 14.26 -0.84 -18.62
CA ALA A 260 14.37 -2.29 -18.66
C ALA A 260 15.34 -2.72 -19.79
N ARG A 261 16.09 -3.82 -19.58
CA ARG A 261 16.87 -4.46 -20.62
C ARG A 261 15.98 -5.22 -21.63
N ASP A 262 16.56 -5.66 -22.73
CA ASP A 262 15.89 -6.61 -23.62
C ASP A 262 15.63 -7.93 -22.86
N GLY A 263 14.43 -8.50 -23.03
CA GLY A 263 13.94 -9.65 -22.26
C GLY A 263 13.71 -9.37 -20.78
N GLY A 264 13.64 -8.10 -20.35
CA GLY A 264 13.36 -7.70 -18.98
C GLY A 264 11.89 -7.81 -18.61
N ARG A 265 11.59 -7.50 -17.34
CA ARG A 265 10.23 -7.50 -16.77
C ARG A 265 9.89 -6.11 -16.27
N TYR A 266 8.69 -5.66 -16.54
CA TYR A 266 8.19 -4.35 -16.12
C TYR A 266 6.83 -4.51 -15.42
N ILE A 267 6.78 -4.19 -14.12
CA ILE A 267 5.58 -4.28 -13.30
C ILE A 267 5.06 -2.87 -13.03
N ILE A 268 3.80 -2.65 -13.36
CA ILE A 268 3.11 -1.36 -13.15
C ILE A 268 2.19 -1.51 -11.94
N VAL A 269 2.54 -0.88 -10.81
CA VAL A 269 1.78 -0.92 -9.55
C VAL A 269 1.30 0.45 -9.11
N GLY A 270 1.97 1.52 -9.51
CA GLY A 270 1.65 2.88 -9.08
C GLY A 270 0.41 3.48 -9.74
N GLN A 271 -0.06 2.94 -10.86
CA GLN A 271 -1.26 3.39 -11.58
C GLN A 271 -2.53 2.89 -10.89
N TYR A 272 -2.71 3.24 -9.62
CA TYR A 272 -3.83 2.80 -8.79
C TYR A 272 -5.17 3.41 -9.23
N SER A 273 -5.16 4.68 -9.66
CA SER A 273 -6.29 5.41 -10.24
C SER A 273 -5.94 5.88 -11.64
N ASP A 274 -6.96 6.32 -12.40
CA ASP A 274 -6.76 6.91 -13.71
C ASP A 274 -6.12 8.31 -13.56
N ASN A 275 -4.85 8.42 -13.95
CA ASN A 275 -4.07 9.65 -14.01
C ASN A 275 -3.84 10.12 -15.45
N GLY A 276 -4.60 9.58 -16.40
CA GLY A 276 -4.50 9.88 -17.82
C GLY A 276 -3.66 8.87 -18.62
N PRO A 277 -3.59 9.03 -19.94
CA PRO A 277 -2.91 8.10 -20.84
C PRO A 277 -1.39 8.21 -20.76
N ALA A 278 -0.72 7.09 -21.05
CA ALA A 278 0.71 7.02 -21.30
C ALA A 278 0.98 6.72 -22.78
N GLU A 279 1.88 7.48 -23.39
CA GLU A 279 2.28 7.25 -24.80
C GLU A 279 3.43 6.25 -24.87
N ILE A 280 3.20 5.11 -25.52
CA ILE A 280 4.21 4.08 -25.76
C ILE A 280 4.26 3.74 -27.25
N ASN A 281 5.47 3.41 -27.75
CA ASN A 281 5.64 2.82 -29.08
C ASN A 281 5.70 1.29 -28.92
N PRO A 282 4.65 0.55 -29.29
CA PRO A 282 4.60 -0.90 -29.06
C PRO A 282 5.78 -1.66 -29.65
N HIS A 283 6.29 -1.23 -30.81
CA HIS A 283 7.42 -1.87 -31.46
C HIS A 283 8.74 -1.62 -30.71
N LEU A 284 9.04 -0.35 -30.42
CA LEU A 284 10.32 0.04 -29.82
C LEU A 284 10.39 -0.25 -28.33
N ASP A 285 9.27 -0.03 -27.62
CA ASP A 285 9.26 -0.08 -26.16
C ASP A 285 8.96 -1.49 -25.62
N ILE A 286 8.23 -2.33 -26.38
CA ILE A 286 7.79 -3.64 -25.91
C ILE A 286 8.27 -4.75 -26.83
N ASN A 287 7.80 -4.79 -28.09
CA ASN A 287 7.93 -5.96 -28.97
C ASN A 287 9.40 -6.27 -29.30
N ARG A 288 10.14 -5.28 -29.81
CA ARG A 288 11.55 -5.42 -30.19
C ARG A 288 12.43 -5.82 -29.00
N LYS A 289 12.07 -5.36 -27.81
CA LYS A 289 12.77 -5.67 -26.56
C LYS A 289 12.39 -7.02 -25.96
N HIS A 290 11.36 -7.71 -26.46
CA HIS A 290 10.78 -8.88 -25.80
C HIS A 290 10.43 -8.61 -24.34
N LEU A 291 9.95 -7.39 -24.04
CA LEU A 291 9.65 -6.95 -22.69
C LEU A 291 8.35 -7.58 -22.17
N THR A 292 8.39 -8.16 -20.98
CA THR A 292 7.16 -8.55 -20.27
C THR A 292 6.64 -7.34 -19.50
N VAL A 293 5.44 -6.87 -19.80
CA VAL A 293 4.76 -5.79 -19.07
C VAL A 293 3.55 -6.36 -18.37
N GLN A 294 3.47 -6.16 -17.04
CA GLN A 294 2.40 -6.70 -16.22
C GLN A 294 1.84 -5.65 -15.25
N GLY A 295 0.51 -5.54 -15.19
CA GLY A 295 -0.18 -4.74 -14.20
C GLY A 295 -0.27 -5.45 -12.85
N CYS A 296 -0.19 -4.68 -11.77
CA CYS A 296 -0.39 -5.12 -10.41
C CYS A 296 -1.42 -4.22 -9.73
N TRP A 297 -2.57 -4.78 -9.30
CA TRP A 297 -3.62 -3.99 -8.64
C TRP A 297 -4.31 -4.76 -7.53
N GLY A 298 -4.36 -4.13 -6.35
CA GLY A 298 -5.01 -4.68 -5.16
C GLY A 298 -4.17 -5.74 -4.46
N VAL A 299 -4.60 -6.08 -3.27
CA VAL A 299 -3.98 -7.10 -2.41
C VAL A 299 -5.02 -8.09 -1.92
N ASP A 300 -4.59 -9.27 -1.51
CA ASP A 300 -5.41 -10.24 -0.79
C ASP A 300 -4.82 -10.52 0.60
N PHE A 301 -5.45 -11.44 1.32
CA PHE A 301 -5.04 -11.77 2.67
C PHE A 301 -3.61 -12.32 2.75
N SER A 302 -3.14 -13.06 1.73
CA SER A 302 -1.80 -13.64 1.75
C SER A 302 -0.71 -12.56 1.77
N HIS A 303 -0.93 -11.46 1.04
CA HIS A 303 0.00 -10.32 1.05
C HIS A 303 0.02 -9.61 2.41
N LEU A 304 -1.15 -9.45 3.07
CA LEU A 304 -1.24 -8.89 4.41
C LEU A 304 -0.47 -9.75 5.43
N TRP A 305 -0.74 -11.05 5.44
CA TRP A 305 -0.07 -11.98 6.35
C TRP A 305 1.45 -11.99 6.16
N ARG A 306 1.90 -12.14 4.93
CA ARG A 306 3.34 -12.16 4.60
C ARG A 306 4.02 -10.83 4.89
N SER A 307 3.28 -9.72 4.87
CA SER A 307 3.79 -8.42 5.32
C SER A 307 4.12 -8.45 6.81
N MET A 308 3.26 -9.03 7.64
CA MET A 308 3.50 -9.20 9.07
C MET A 308 4.76 -10.03 9.33
N GLU A 309 4.90 -11.16 8.66
CA GLU A 309 6.09 -12.02 8.76
C GLU A 309 7.36 -11.32 8.26
N THR A 310 7.24 -10.53 7.18
CA THR A 310 8.35 -9.74 6.63
C THR A 310 8.86 -8.72 7.63
N LEU A 311 7.96 -7.97 8.26
CA LEU A 311 8.33 -6.99 9.28
C LEU A 311 8.99 -7.66 10.48
N SER A 312 8.41 -8.75 11.00
CA SER A 312 9.00 -9.51 12.10
C SER A 312 10.41 -10.01 11.77
N ARG A 313 10.62 -10.50 10.54
CA ARG A 313 11.91 -11.05 10.11
C ARG A 313 12.97 -10.01 9.83
N PHE A 314 12.59 -8.86 9.28
CA PHE A 314 13.51 -7.84 8.77
C PHE A 314 13.45 -6.52 9.55
N GLU A 315 12.92 -6.53 10.77
CA GLU A 315 12.82 -5.35 11.64
C GLU A 315 14.14 -4.61 11.76
N GLY A 316 15.22 -5.32 12.08
CA GLY A 316 16.56 -4.74 12.28
C GLY A 316 17.38 -4.52 10.99
N ARG A 317 16.85 -4.92 9.82
CA ARG A 317 17.58 -4.80 8.55
C ARG A 317 17.30 -3.50 7.81
N PHE A 318 16.07 -3.01 7.90
CA PHE A 318 15.63 -1.80 7.21
C PHE A 318 15.04 -0.82 8.22
N ALA A 319 15.14 0.47 7.92
CA ALA A 319 14.66 1.53 8.82
C ALA A 319 13.15 1.77 8.69
N TRP A 320 12.33 0.73 8.89
CA TRP A 320 10.88 0.77 8.69
C TRP A 320 10.20 1.94 9.38
N THR A 321 10.43 2.11 10.67
CA THR A 321 9.76 3.15 11.47
C THR A 321 10.20 4.57 11.12
N SER A 322 11.37 4.74 10.49
CA SER A 322 11.82 6.04 9.99
C SER A 322 10.98 6.57 8.81
N LEU A 323 10.17 5.71 8.19
CA LEU A 323 9.21 6.13 7.16
C LEU A 323 8.08 6.99 7.73
N ILE A 324 7.79 6.87 9.02
CA ILE A 324 6.77 7.68 9.70
C ILE A 324 7.33 9.08 9.92
N SER A 325 6.91 10.01 9.09
CA SER A 325 7.42 11.39 9.10
C SER A 325 6.64 12.30 10.03
N ALA A 326 5.33 12.05 10.22
CA ALA A 326 4.47 12.91 11.02
C ALA A 326 3.29 12.15 11.62
N ARG A 327 2.81 12.65 12.78
CA ARG A 327 1.60 12.17 13.47
C ARG A 327 0.67 13.36 13.70
N TYR A 328 -0.60 13.13 13.50
CA TYR A 328 -1.66 14.12 13.60
C TYR A 328 -2.80 13.59 14.46
N GLY A 329 -3.41 14.46 15.26
CA GLY A 329 -4.68 14.14 15.90
C GLY A 329 -5.83 14.11 14.87
N LEU A 330 -6.98 13.59 15.30
CA LEU A 330 -8.15 13.46 14.42
C LEU A 330 -8.62 14.82 13.86
N GLU A 331 -8.57 15.87 14.67
CA GLU A 331 -8.90 17.24 14.28
C GLU A 331 -7.97 17.82 13.19
N GLN A 332 -6.78 17.23 13.05
CA GLN A 332 -5.76 17.62 12.09
C GLN A 332 -5.75 16.73 10.82
N ALA A 333 -6.78 15.91 10.62
CA ALA A 333 -6.82 14.98 9.49
C ALA A 333 -6.72 15.68 8.13
N GLY A 334 -7.23 16.92 8.01
CA GLY A 334 -7.07 17.75 6.82
C GLY A 334 -5.61 18.13 6.58
N ASP A 335 -4.87 18.51 7.63
CA ASP A 335 -3.45 18.86 7.53
C ASP A 335 -2.60 17.63 7.14
N ALA A 336 -2.93 16.47 7.71
CA ALA A 336 -2.28 15.22 7.38
C ALA A 336 -2.45 14.86 5.90
N LEU A 337 -3.67 15.01 5.37
CA LEU A 337 -3.98 14.79 3.96
C LEU A 337 -3.19 15.77 3.05
N ALA A 338 -3.17 17.04 3.40
CA ALA A 338 -2.44 18.07 2.67
C ALA A 338 -0.92 17.79 2.66
N ALA A 339 -0.35 17.34 3.77
CA ALA A 339 1.07 16.99 3.86
C ALA A 339 1.44 15.81 2.95
N VAL A 340 0.58 14.79 2.85
CA VAL A 340 0.76 13.64 1.94
C VAL A 340 0.65 14.09 0.48
N GLU A 341 -0.35 14.90 0.15
CA GLU A 341 -0.55 15.43 -1.21
C GLU A 341 0.64 16.30 -1.64
N ALA A 342 1.08 17.22 -0.79
CA ALA A 342 2.23 18.07 -1.04
C ALA A 342 3.57 17.33 -1.05
N ARG A 343 3.57 16.00 -0.72
CA ARG A 343 4.77 15.15 -0.64
C ARG A 343 5.83 15.68 0.33
N THR A 344 5.44 16.44 1.35
CA THR A 344 6.34 16.94 2.38
C THR A 344 6.70 15.88 3.42
N VAL A 345 5.96 14.79 3.44
CA VAL A 345 6.15 13.61 4.30
C VAL A 345 6.31 12.36 3.45
N VAL A 346 6.98 11.33 3.98
CA VAL A 346 6.96 9.99 3.42
C VAL A 346 5.65 9.31 3.82
N LYS A 347 5.37 9.28 5.14
CA LYS A 347 4.16 8.69 5.71
C LYS A 347 3.62 9.58 6.83
N ALA A 348 2.33 9.84 6.81
CA ALA A 348 1.58 10.52 7.87
C ALA A 348 0.63 9.53 8.56
N LEU A 349 0.42 9.71 9.85
CA LEU A 349 -0.48 8.89 10.67
C LEU A 349 -1.51 9.77 11.35
N ILE A 350 -2.73 9.24 11.52
CA ILE A 350 -3.74 9.74 12.44
C ILE A 350 -3.65 8.92 13.72
N VAL A 351 -3.56 9.62 14.84
CA VAL A 351 -3.62 9.07 16.20
C VAL A 351 -4.80 9.75 16.88
N PRO A 352 -5.97 9.11 16.91
CA PRO A 352 -7.22 9.69 17.46
C PRO A 352 -7.18 10.01 18.92
#